data_a03fe80777727d4813799a45bb7f738e
#
_entry.id   a03fe80777727d4813799a45bb7f738e
#
_cell.length_a   1.000
_cell.length_b   1.000
_cell.length_c   1.000
_cell.angle_alpha   90.00
_cell.angle_beta   90.00
_cell.angle_gamma   90.00
#
_symmetry.space_group_name_H-M   'P 1'
#
loop_
_entity.id
_entity.type
_entity.pdbx_description
1 polymer ?
#
loop_
_entity_poly.entity_id
_entity_poly.type
_entity_poly.pdbx_seq_one_letter_code
_entity_poly.pdbx_strand_id
1 'polypeptide(L)'
;MLAIFDRIRNDSSQVSADDLQTPTVAHMHFMFERYASLVWRYRFFFRELSALTDAIPSVRRRYFENRREHMASLEQFFEKLIEVGVMRRPTPPTTVATLVTLSWMVSDNWLFYQDADSDGKHKELVERGFDLVMAIFQPYLCS
;
A
#
# COMPACT_ATOMS: atom_id res chain seq x y z
N MET A 1 10.56 16.90 -10.08
CA MET A 1 9.81 16.43 -8.90
C MET A 1 8.50 15.75 -9.27
N LEU A 2 7.66 16.35 -10.11
CA LEU A 2 6.44 15.70 -10.58
C LEU A 2 6.71 14.41 -11.35
N ALA A 3 7.85 14.31 -12.04
CA ALA A 3 8.25 13.10 -12.75
C ALA A 3 8.44 11.89 -11.83
N ILE A 4 8.81 12.11 -10.55
CA ILE A 4 8.94 11.04 -9.57
C ILE A 4 7.58 10.42 -9.27
N PHE A 5 6.55 11.25 -9.11
CA PHE A 5 5.18 10.75 -8.90
C PHE A 5 4.70 9.92 -10.08
N ASP A 6 4.99 10.37 -11.30
CA ASP A 6 4.60 9.64 -12.50
C ASP A 6 5.32 8.29 -12.59
N ARG A 7 6.61 8.23 -12.21
CA ARG A 7 7.35 6.97 -12.12
C ARG A 7 6.77 6.04 -11.08
N ILE A 8 6.50 6.54 -9.88
CA ILE A 8 5.91 5.74 -8.79
C ILE A 8 4.56 5.20 -9.25
N ARG A 9 3.75 6.04 -9.87
CA ARG A 9 2.45 5.65 -10.39
C ARG A 9 2.58 4.55 -11.46
N ASN A 10 3.49 4.72 -12.41
CA ASN A 10 3.71 3.72 -13.46
C ASN A 10 4.20 2.40 -12.88
N ASP A 11 5.14 2.47 -11.93
CA ASP A 11 5.66 1.27 -11.27
C ASP A 11 4.59 0.56 -10.44
N SER A 12 3.70 1.31 -9.78
CA SER A 12 2.64 0.73 -8.95
C SER A 12 1.46 0.22 -9.79
N SER A 13 1.21 0.79 -10.97
CA SER A 13 0.10 0.38 -11.84
C SER A 13 0.40 -0.88 -12.65
N GLN A 14 1.60 -1.44 -12.52
CA GLN A 14 1.97 -2.68 -13.22
C GLN A 14 1.39 -3.94 -12.59
N VAL A 15 0.60 -3.81 -11.53
CA VAL A 15 -0.25 -4.92 -11.08
C VAL A 15 -1.28 -5.13 -12.19
N SER A 16 -1.15 -6.24 -12.91
CA SER A 16 -1.92 -6.45 -14.13
C SER A 16 -3.40 -6.67 -13.84
N ALA A 17 -4.24 -6.36 -14.83
CA ALA A 17 -5.67 -6.63 -14.75
C ALA A 17 -5.96 -8.13 -14.53
N ASP A 18 -5.06 -9.00 -14.93
CA ASP A 18 -5.19 -10.45 -14.73
C ASP A 18 -5.19 -10.80 -13.24
N ASP A 19 -4.45 -10.06 -12.42
CA ASP A 19 -4.40 -10.27 -10.97
C ASP A 19 -5.73 -9.97 -10.30
N LEU A 20 -6.58 -9.14 -10.94
CA LEU A 20 -7.90 -8.80 -10.43
C LEU A 20 -8.97 -9.83 -10.76
N GLN A 21 -8.70 -10.76 -11.70
CA GLN A 21 -9.68 -11.78 -12.10
C GLN A 21 -9.79 -12.91 -11.09
N THR A 22 -8.66 -13.32 -10.49
CA THR A 22 -8.63 -14.37 -9.47
C THR A 22 -7.75 -13.94 -8.30
N PRO A 23 -8.19 -12.94 -7.51
CA PRO A 23 -7.36 -12.43 -6.43
C PRO A 23 -7.20 -13.44 -5.30
N THR A 24 -5.99 -13.50 -4.75
CA THR A 24 -5.64 -14.38 -3.63
C THR A 24 -4.81 -13.63 -2.60
N VAL A 25 -4.60 -14.25 -1.44
CA VAL A 25 -3.71 -13.71 -0.42
C VAL A 25 -2.28 -13.56 -0.96
N ALA A 26 -1.85 -14.46 -1.84
CA ALA A 26 -0.54 -14.34 -2.48
C ALA A 26 -0.41 -13.06 -3.31
N HIS A 27 -1.48 -12.61 -3.94
CA HIS A 27 -1.49 -11.33 -4.64
C HIS A 27 -1.32 -10.15 -3.68
N MET A 28 -1.90 -10.23 -2.49
CA MET A 28 -1.69 -9.20 -1.45
C MET A 28 -0.21 -9.09 -1.10
N HIS A 29 0.44 -10.22 -0.89
CA HIS A 29 1.86 -10.26 -0.57
C HIS A 29 2.70 -9.66 -1.71
N PHE A 30 2.40 -10.04 -2.94
CA PHE A 30 3.09 -9.53 -4.12
C PHE A 30 2.93 -8.02 -4.25
N MET A 31 1.71 -7.50 -4.09
CA MET A 31 1.44 -6.07 -4.16
C MET A 31 2.19 -5.31 -3.06
N PHE A 32 2.18 -5.86 -1.86
CA PHE A 32 2.89 -5.24 -0.74
C PHE A 32 4.39 -5.20 -0.98
N GLU A 33 4.98 -6.29 -1.46
CA GLU A 33 6.41 -6.33 -1.77
C GLU A 33 6.78 -5.28 -2.82
N ARG A 34 5.97 -5.16 -3.85
CA ARG A 34 6.22 -4.16 -4.90
C ARG A 34 6.16 -2.76 -4.34
N TYR A 35 5.14 -2.47 -3.54
CA TYR A 35 4.98 -1.16 -2.93
C TYR A 35 6.14 -0.85 -1.97
N ALA A 36 6.50 -1.80 -1.13
CA ALA A 36 7.61 -1.64 -0.20
C ALA A 36 8.94 -1.40 -0.93
N SER A 37 9.14 -2.07 -2.06
CA SER A 37 10.33 -1.85 -2.88
C SER A 37 10.35 -0.45 -3.49
N LEU A 38 9.20 0.07 -3.89
CA LEU A 38 9.08 1.45 -4.37
C LEU A 38 9.41 2.45 -3.26
N VAL A 39 8.84 2.27 -2.07
CA VAL A 39 9.12 3.15 -0.94
C VAL A 39 10.60 3.13 -0.59
N TRP A 40 11.23 1.96 -0.60
CA TRP A 40 12.65 1.82 -0.34
C TRP A 40 13.48 2.52 -1.42
N ARG A 41 13.13 2.31 -2.70
CA ARG A 41 13.84 2.90 -3.84
C ARG A 41 13.82 4.42 -3.82
N TYR A 42 12.67 4.99 -3.43
CA TYR A 42 12.48 6.44 -3.36
C TYR A 42 12.44 6.95 -1.91
N ARG A 43 13.10 6.25 -0.98
CA ARG A 43 13.01 6.54 0.46
C ARG A 43 13.39 7.96 0.84
N PHE A 44 14.34 8.56 0.13
CA PHE A 44 14.73 9.94 0.41
C PHE A 44 13.61 10.91 0.06
N PHE A 45 12.92 10.65 -1.04
CA PHE A 45 11.76 11.43 -1.45
C PHE A 45 10.62 11.28 -0.45
N PHE A 46 10.29 10.06 -0.06
CA PHE A 46 9.21 9.82 0.91
C PHE A 46 9.54 10.43 2.27
N ARG A 47 10.80 10.45 2.65
CA ARG A 47 11.23 11.09 3.91
C ARG A 47 10.94 12.59 3.90
N GLU A 48 11.13 13.25 2.75
CA GLU A 48 10.92 14.69 2.60
C GLU A 48 9.49 15.04 2.17
N LEU A 49 8.65 14.04 1.96
CA LEU A 49 7.34 14.23 1.35
C LEU A 49 6.45 15.20 2.13
N SER A 50 6.45 15.10 3.46
CA SER A 50 5.64 15.98 4.29
C SER A 50 6.03 17.45 4.10
N ALA A 51 7.33 17.75 4.13
CA ALA A 51 7.81 19.10 3.90
C ALA A 51 7.51 19.59 2.48
N LEU A 52 7.66 18.71 1.50
CA LEU A 52 7.39 19.05 0.10
C LEU A 52 5.90 19.32 -0.16
N THR A 53 5.02 18.52 0.43
CA THR A 53 3.57 18.73 0.28
C THR A 53 3.12 20.00 0.96
N ASP A 54 3.75 20.39 2.07
CA ASP A 54 3.45 21.65 2.76
C ASP A 54 3.95 22.86 1.99
N ALA A 55 5.12 22.72 1.33
CA ALA A 55 5.79 23.85 0.68
C ALA A 55 5.33 24.08 -0.76
N ILE A 56 4.95 23.02 -1.50
CA ILE A 56 4.70 23.11 -2.94
C ILE A 56 3.30 22.58 -3.25
N PRO A 57 2.33 23.49 -3.58
CA PRO A 57 0.93 23.08 -3.82
C PRO A 57 0.76 22.06 -4.95
N SER A 58 1.57 22.13 -6.01
CA SER A 58 1.48 21.18 -7.11
C SER A 58 1.90 19.77 -6.69
N VAL A 59 2.91 19.65 -5.82
CA VAL A 59 3.34 18.37 -5.25
C VAL A 59 2.23 17.80 -4.38
N ARG A 60 1.64 18.63 -3.52
CA ARG A 60 0.53 18.23 -2.65
C ARG A 60 -0.64 17.68 -3.46
N ARG A 61 -1.04 18.39 -4.52
CA ARG A 61 -2.15 17.98 -5.37
C ARG A 61 -1.88 16.63 -6.02
N ARG A 62 -0.68 16.46 -6.59
CA ARG A 62 -0.30 15.22 -7.27
C ARG A 62 -0.23 14.04 -6.31
N TYR A 63 0.31 14.26 -5.12
CA TYR A 63 0.38 13.24 -4.08
C TYR A 63 -1.02 12.73 -3.71
N PHE A 64 -1.96 13.63 -3.45
CA PHE A 64 -3.31 13.22 -3.05
C PHE A 64 -4.09 12.60 -4.21
N GLU A 65 -3.87 13.03 -5.44
CA GLU A 65 -4.46 12.39 -6.61
C GLU A 65 -3.99 10.94 -6.74
N ASN A 66 -2.68 10.70 -6.66
CA ASN A 66 -2.11 9.37 -6.74
C ASN A 66 -2.60 8.49 -5.59
N ARG A 67 -2.68 9.06 -4.40
CA ARG A 67 -3.17 8.34 -3.23
C ARG A 67 -4.62 7.90 -3.42
N ARG A 68 -5.48 8.78 -3.89
CA ARG A 68 -6.90 8.44 -4.13
C ARG A 68 -7.03 7.32 -5.16
N GLU A 69 -6.30 7.40 -6.26
CA GLU A 69 -6.33 6.36 -7.29
C GLU A 69 -5.87 5.01 -6.75
N HIS A 70 -4.79 5.02 -6.01
CA HIS A 70 -4.21 3.81 -5.43
C HIS A 70 -5.16 3.17 -4.41
N MET A 71 -5.75 3.99 -3.53
CA MET A 71 -6.69 3.50 -2.53
C MET A 71 -7.96 2.96 -3.17
N ALA A 72 -8.45 3.61 -4.24
CA ALA A 72 -9.61 3.11 -4.98
C ALA A 72 -9.31 1.73 -5.60
N SER A 73 -8.13 1.55 -6.16
CA SER A 73 -7.71 0.26 -6.72
C SER A 73 -7.63 -0.82 -5.65
N LEU A 74 -7.11 -0.48 -4.47
CA LEU A 74 -7.05 -1.43 -3.35
C LEU A 74 -8.45 -1.79 -2.86
N GLU A 75 -9.36 -0.83 -2.77
CA GLU A 75 -10.74 -1.11 -2.38
C GLU A 75 -11.39 -2.09 -3.36
N GLN A 76 -11.19 -1.89 -4.65
CA GLN A 76 -11.70 -2.80 -5.68
C GLN A 76 -11.11 -4.20 -5.52
N PHE A 77 -9.82 -4.29 -5.22
CA PHE A 77 -9.18 -5.57 -4.98
C PHE A 77 -9.81 -6.31 -3.79
N PHE A 78 -10.03 -5.61 -2.68
CA PHE A 78 -10.63 -6.23 -1.50
C PHE A 78 -12.10 -6.56 -1.70
N GLU A 79 -12.85 -5.73 -2.45
CA GLU A 79 -14.21 -6.07 -2.84
C GLU A 79 -14.23 -7.36 -3.66
N LYS A 80 -13.26 -7.56 -4.53
CA LYS A 80 -13.14 -8.78 -5.32
C LYS A 80 -12.83 -9.99 -4.44
N LEU A 81 -11.97 -9.84 -3.43
CA LEU A 81 -11.71 -10.91 -2.45
C LEU A 81 -12.99 -11.32 -1.72
N ILE A 82 -13.83 -10.34 -1.37
CA ILE A 82 -15.13 -10.60 -0.73
C ILE A 82 -16.05 -11.36 -1.70
N GLU A 83 -16.12 -10.90 -2.94
CA GLU A 83 -16.98 -11.49 -3.96
C GLU A 83 -16.63 -12.97 -4.22
N VAL A 84 -15.35 -13.31 -4.27
CA VAL A 84 -14.91 -14.68 -4.51
C VAL A 84 -14.81 -15.55 -3.24
N GLY A 85 -15.16 -15.01 -2.08
CA GLY A 85 -15.24 -15.77 -0.84
C GLY A 85 -13.92 -15.93 -0.09
N VAL A 86 -12.87 -15.24 -0.47
CA VAL A 86 -11.57 -15.27 0.22
C VAL A 86 -11.60 -14.40 1.48
N MET A 87 -12.43 -13.37 1.49
CA MET A 87 -12.55 -12.42 2.58
C MET A 87 -14.01 -12.19 2.94
N ARG A 88 -14.29 -12.02 4.24
CA ARG A 88 -15.62 -11.63 4.72
C ARG A 88 -15.74 -10.12 4.73
N ARG A 89 -16.93 -9.63 4.42
CA ARG A 89 -17.22 -8.19 4.52
C ARG A 89 -17.16 -7.73 5.98
N PRO A 90 -16.44 -6.65 6.28
CA PRO A 90 -16.45 -6.09 7.63
C PRO A 90 -17.84 -5.62 8.03
N THR A 91 -18.15 -5.74 9.32
CA THR A 91 -19.42 -5.23 9.87
C THR A 91 -19.27 -3.76 10.28
N PRO A 92 -20.29 -2.92 10.00
CA PRO A 92 -20.25 -1.54 10.46
C PRO A 92 -20.00 -1.44 11.96
N PRO A 93 -19.25 -0.41 12.43
CA PRO A 93 -18.78 0.75 11.70
C PRO A 93 -17.52 0.54 10.83
N THR A 94 -16.93 -0.65 10.85
CA THR A 94 -15.75 -0.94 10.02
C THR A 94 -16.17 -1.15 8.57
N THR A 95 -15.44 -0.57 7.64
CA THR A 95 -15.69 -0.70 6.20
C THR A 95 -14.42 -1.16 5.49
N VAL A 96 -14.56 -1.59 4.24
CA VAL A 96 -13.41 -1.90 3.40
C VAL A 96 -12.49 -0.68 3.28
N ALA A 97 -13.07 0.51 3.12
CA ALA A 97 -12.30 1.75 3.06
C ALA A 97 -11.47 1.97 4.33
N THR A 98 -12.03 1.67 5.49
CA THR A 98 -11.29 1.76 6.77
C THR A 98 -10.09 0.83 6.77
N LEU A 99 -10.28 -0.42 6.36
CA LEU A 99 -9.18 -1.40 6.33
C LEU A 99 -8.10 -0.99 5.35
N VAL A 100 -8.49 -0.49 4.18
CA VAL A 100 -7.54 0.00 3.17
C VAL A 100 -6.74 1.19 3.72
N THR A 101 -7.41 2.12 4.40
CA THR A 101 -6.75 3.27 5.01
C THR A 101 -5.71 2.83 6.05
N LEU A 102 -6.07 1.88 6.91
CA LEU A 102 -5.14 1.36 7.92
C LEU A 102 -3.94 0.69 7.27
N SER A 103 -4.18 -0.13 6.24
CA SER A 103 -3.09 -0.82 5.54
C SER A 103 -2.17 0.18 4.84
N TRP A 104 -2.73 1.25 4.29
CA TRP A 104 -1.95 2.31 3.66
C TRP A 104 -1.06 3.03 4.68
N MET A 105 -1.61 3.38 5.83
CA MET A 105 -0.87 4.06 6.90
C MET A 105 0.31 3.21 7.38
N VAL A 106 0.09 1.91 7.54
CA VAL A 106 1.17 0.99 7.93
C VAL A 106 2.21 0.91 6.81
N SER A 107 1.77 0.71 5.57
CA SER A 107 2.67 0.54 4.44
C SER A 107 3.54 1.79 4.20
N ASP A 108 2.94 2.98 4.35
CA ASP A 108 3.66 4.24 4.14
C ASP A 108 4.70 4.51 5.21
N ASN A 109 4.43 4.11 6.44
CA ASN A 109 5.24 4.53 7.58
C ASN A 109 6.13 3.42 8.13
N TRP A 110 5.92 2.18 7.72
CA TRP A 110 6.63 1.05 8.30
C TRP A 110 8.14 1.17 8.19
N LEU A 111 8.64 1.50 7.00
CA LEU A 111 10.08 1.62 6.77
C LEU A 111 10.70 2.77 7.57
N PHE A 112 9.93 3.83 7.81
CA PHE A 112 10.39 4.98 8.61
C PHE A 112 10.28 4.72 10.10
N TYR A 113 9.38 3.84 10.51
CA TYR A 113 9.25 3.41 11.91
C TYR A 113 10.45 2.58 12.34
N GLN A 114 11.06 1.84 11.41
CA GLN A 114 12.22 1.03 11.70
C GLN A 114 13.44 1.91 11.94
N ASP A 115 14.27 1.47 12.88
CA ASP A 115 15.53 2.15 13.18
C ASP A 115 16.47 2.05 11.98
N ALA A 116 17.20 3.13 11.71
CA ALA A 116 18.05 3.26 10.52
C ALA A 116 19.22 2.27 10.48
N ASP A 117 19.49 1.58 11.57
CA ASP A 117 20.60 0.62 11.67
C ASP A 117 20.31 -0.74 11.02
N SER A 118 19.18 -0.87 10.33
CA SER A 118 18.79 -2.12 9.71
C SER A 118 19.31 -2.26 8.27
N ASP A 119 20.43 -1.66 7.96
CA ASP A 119 21.08 -1.78 6.65
C ASP A 119 21.31 -3.26 6.30
N GLY A 120 20.86 -3.66 5.12
CA GLY A 120 21.03 -5.02 4.62
C GLY A 120 19.91 -5.99 4.98
N LYS A 121 18.89 -5.58 5.75
CA LYS A 121 17.79 -6.44 6.15
C LYS A 121 16.46 -6.05 5.49
N HIS A 122 16.54 -5.50 4.28
CA HIS A 122 15.37 -5.03 3.54
C HIS A 122 14.28 -6.10 3.42
N LYS A 123 14.67 -7.34 3.08
CA LYS A 123 13.72 -8.44 2.93
C LYS A 123 12.99 -8.74 4.23
N GLU A 124 13.72 -8.78 5.35
CA GLU A 124 13.10 -9.02 6.68
C GLU A 124 12.16 -7.90 7.06
N LEU A 125 12.53 -6.65 6.75
CA LEU A 125 11.67 -5.49 7.03
C LEU A 125 10.39 -5.54 6.21
N VAL A 126 10.46 -5.95 4.95
CA VAL A 126 9.30 -6.10 4.09
C VAL A 126 8.36 -7.17 4.66
N GLU A 127 8.91 -8.32 5.07
CA GLU A 127 8.09 -9.41 5.64
C GLU A 127 7.41 -8.98 6.94
N ARG A 128 8.11 -8.26 7.81
CA ARG A 128 7.51 -7.76 9.06
C ARG A 128 6.40 -6.75 8.77
N GLY A 129 6.62 -5.86 7.80
CA GLY A 129 5.60 -4.90 7.39
C GLY A 129 4.38 -5.60 6.83
N PHE A 130 4.58 -6.63 6.01
CA PHE A 130 3.49 -7.44 5.48
C PHE A 130 2.71 -8.14 6.60
N ASP A 131 3.42 -8.67 7.60
CA ASP A 131 2.76 -9.30 8.75
C ASP A 131 1.85 -8.32 9.48
N LEU A 132 2.26 -7.06 9.61
CA LEU A 132 1.42 -6.02 10.22
C LEU A 132 0.20 -5.72 9.37
N VAL A 133 0.36 -5.63 8.06
CA VAL A 133 -0.77 -5.44 7.15
C VAL A 133 -1.72 -6.63 7.23
N MET A 134 -1.19 -7.85 7.25
CA MET A 134 -2.00 -9.05 7.38
C MET A 134 -2.76 -9.10 8.71
N ALA A 135 -2.18 -8.57 9.78
CA ALA A 135 -2.87 -8.49 11.07
C ALA A 135 -4.15 -7.65 10.97
N ILE A 136 -4.19 -6.65 10.10
CA ILE A 136 -5.39 -5.84 9.87
C ILE A 136 -6.49 -6.68 9.21
N PHE A 137 -6.14 -7.50 8.23
CA PHE A 137 -7.10 -8.27 7.43
C PHE A 137 -7.39 -9.66 7.97
N GLN A 138 -6.52 -10.20 8.83
CA GLN A 138 -6.62 -11.57 9.34
C GLN A 138 -8.01 -11.93 9.88
N PRO A 139 -8.68 -11.06 10.67
CA PRO A 139 -10.02 -11.39 11.19
C PRO A 139 -11.07 -11.58 10.09
N TYR A 140 -10.83 -11.07 8.91
CA TYR A 140 -11.80 -11.08 7.80
C TYR A 140 -11.46 -12.11 6.75
N LEU A 141 -10.28 -12.73 6.81
CA LEU A 141 -9.90 -13.76 5.84
C LEU A 141 -10.61 -15.07 6.15
N CYS A 142 -11.12 -15.69 5.10
CA CYS A 142 -11.75 -17.01 5.19
C CYS A 142 -10.67 -18.08 5.10
N SER A 143 -10.73 -19.03 6.01
CA SER A 143 -9.78 -20.15 6.02
C SER A 143 -10.14 -21.20 4.99
#